data_fd843804f23c401253d40446b4feab16
#
_entry.id   fd843804f23c401253d40446b4feab16
#
_cell.length_a   1.000
_cell.length_b   1.000
_cell.length_c   1.000
_cell.angle_alpha   90.00
_cell.angle_beta   90.00
_cell.angle_gamma   90.00
#
_symmetry.space_group_name_H-M   'P 1'
#
loop_
_entity.id
_entity.type
_entity.pdbx_description
1 polymer ?
#
loop_
_entity_poly.entity_id
_entity_poly.type
_entity_poly.pdbx_seq_one_letter_code
_entity_poly.pdbx_strand_id
1 'polypeptide(L)'
;ENLTGIFHCFNGTIEQANKIINYGGFKLGIGGVVTFKNAGVDKVVKQIPLEHLVLETDSPYLAPHPNRGKRNESTYLTLIAQKVADLHEVSLEEIANVTTSNSKEVFGI
;
A
#
# COMPACT_ATOMS: atom_id res chain seq x y z
N GLU A 1 -0.11 -15.45 21.69
CA GLU A 1 -0.66 -14.10 21.49
C GLU A 1 -0.36 -13.62 20.08
N ASN A 2 -1.39 -13.19 19.37
CA ASN A 2 -1.23 -12.75 17.99
C ASN A 2 -1.17 -11.22 17.92
N LEU A 3 -0.04 -10.71 17.42
CA LEU A 3 0.11 -9.30 17.16
C LEU A 3 -0.34 -9.01 15.74
N THR A 4 -1.06 -7.91 15.57
CA THR A 4 -1.49 -7.43 14.26
C THR A 4 -1.09 -5.98 14.09
N GLY A 5 -0.99 -5.54 12.86
CA GLY A 5 -0.66 -4.15 12.61
C GLY A 5 -0.36 -3.87 11.14
N ILE A 6 0.04 -2.64 10.89
CA ILE A 6 0.38 -2.17 9.56
C ILE A 6 1.77 -1.55 9.62
N PHE A 7 2.63 -1.95 8.70
CA PHE A 7 3.90 -1.27 8.50
C PHE A 7 3.62 -0.10 7.56
N HIS A 8 3.53 1.09 8.14
CA HIS A 8 3.14 2.31 7.43
C HIS A 8 4.19 2.77 6.44
N CYS A 9 3.73 3.33 5.32
CA CYS A 9 4.62 3.92 4.31
C CYS A 9 5.74 2.99 3.90
N PHE A 10 5.41 1.72 3.66
CA PHE A 10 6.40 0.72 3.31
C PHE A 10 7.19 1.16 2.06
N ASN A 11 8.50 1.16 2.17
CA ASN A 11 9.36 1.42 1.02
C ASN A 11 10.66 0.57 1.08
N GLY A 12 10.53 -0.65 1.58
CA GLY A 12 11.67 -1.55 1.72
C GLY A 12 11.87 -2.47 0.52
N THR A 13 12.71 -3.47 0.73
CA THR A 13 13.00 -4.47 -0.30
C THR A 13 11.99 -5.60 -0.27
N ILE A 14 12.04 -6.46 -1.31
CA ILE A 14 11.15 -7.64 -1.33
C ILE A 14 11.48 -8.58 -0.16
N GLU A 15 12.75 -8.70 0.22
CA GLU A 15 13.16 -9.52 1.36
C GLU A 15 12.56 -8.98 2.65
N GLN A 16 12.56 -7.67 2.83
CA GLN A 16 11.97 -7.04 4.00
C GLN A 16 10.45 -7.25 4.02
N ALA A 17 9.80 -7.11 2.86
CA ALA A 17 8.36 -7.34 2.76
C ALA A 17 8.00 -8.77 3.14
N ASN A 18 8.74 -9.74 2.62
CA ASN A 18 8.49 -11.14 2.93
C ASN A 18 8.70 -11.44 4.41
N LYS A 19 9.68 -10.81 5.02
CA LYS A 19 9.93 -10.98 6.45
C LYS A 19 8.76 -10.48 7.29
N ILE A 20 8.20 -9.33 6.93
CA ILE A 20 7.04 -8.79 7.61
C ILE A 20 5.83 -9.70 7.45
N ILE A 21 5.60 -10.19 6.23
CA ILE A 21 4.50 -11.10 5.95
C ILE A 21 4.63 -12.39 6.75
N ASN A 22 5.85 -12.88 6.89
CA ASN A 22 6.11 -14.14 7.62
C ASN A 22 5.86 -14.03 9.13
N TYR A 23 5.80 -12.83 9.68
CA TYR A 23 5.40 -12.67 11.08
C TYR A 23 3.93 -13.05 11.31
N GLY A 24 3.11 -12.97 10.26
CA GLY A 24 1.66 -13.18 10.39
C GLY A 24 0.99 -12.00 11.06
N GLY A 25 -0.21 -11.68 10.63
CA GLY A 25 -1.00 -10.61 11.24
C GLY A 25 -0.61 -9.20 10.83
N PHE A 26 0.40 -9.02 9.98
CA PHE A 26 0.82 -7.70 9.54
C PHE A 26 0.52 -7.49 8.07
N LYS A 27 0.18 -6.24 7.73
CA LYS A 27 -0.04 -5.80 6.36
C LYS A 27 0.96 -4.69 6.03
N LEU A 28 1.21 -4.50 4.74
CA LEU A 28 2.08 -3.44 4.27
C LEU A 28 1.23 -2.24 3.85
N GLY A 29 1.50 -1.08 4.44
CA GLY A 29 0.80 0.15 4.09
C GLY A 29 1.46 0.80 2.88
N ILE A 30 0.71 0.89 1.79
CA ILE A 30 1.22 1.43 0.53
C ILE A 30 0.69 2.84 0.35
N GLY A 31 1.59 3.80 0.30
CA GLY A 31 1.27 5.20 0.15
C GLY A 31 1.79 5.80 -1.15
N GLY A 32 1.88 7.12 -1.19
CA GLY A 32 2.24 7.85 -2.39
C GLY A 32 3.58 7.48 -3.00
N VAL A 33 4.50 6.95 -2.20
CA VAL A 33 5.83 6.58 -2.70
C VAL A 33 5.78 5.54 -3.81
N VAL A 34 4.70 4.74 -3.88
CA VAL A 34 4.54 3.74 -4.94
C VAL A 34 4.47 4.38 -6.34
N THR A 35 4.11 5.65 -6.40
CA THR A 35 4.03 6.38 -7.67
C THR A 35 5.36 7.01 -8.07
N PHE A 36 6.38 6.99 -7.21
CA PHE A 36 7.65 7.63 -7.47
C PHE A 36 8.54 6.70 -8.29
N LYS A 37 8.94 7.14 -9.48
CA LYS A 37 9.69 6.30 -10.43
C LYS A 37 10.99 5.75 -9.86
N ASN A 38 11.68 6.54 -9.05
CA ASN A 38 13.02 6.18 -8.58
C ASN A 38 13.03 5.51 -7.22
N ALA A 39 11.87 5.31 -6.60
CA ALA A 39 11.81 4.72 -5.27
C ALA A 39 11.95 3.19 -5.30
N GLY A 40 11.54 2.56 -6.39
CA GLY A 40 11.63 1.09 -6.51
C GLY A 40 10.52 0.34 -5.80
N VAL A 41 9.67 1.02 -5.05
CA VAL A 41 8.59 0.38 -4.30
C VAL A 41 7.58 -0.27 -5.22
N ASP A 42 7.35 0.31 -6.40
CA ASP A 42 6.42 -0.26 -7.37
C ASP A 42 6.81 -1.69 -7.76
N LYS A 43 8.10 -1.95 -7.89
CA LYS A 43 8.58 -3.30 -8.26
C LYS A 43 8.34 -4.29 -7.13
N VAL A 44 8.49 -3.85 -5.89
CA VAL A 44 8.24 -4.70 -4.74
C VAL A 44 6.74 -4.99 -4.60
N VAL A 45 5.91 -3.95 -4.69
CA VAL A 45 4.46 -4.08 -4.56
C VAL A 45 3.90 -5.03 -5.61
N LYS A 46 4.44 -4.98 -6.82
CA LYS A 46 4.01 -5.87 -7.90
C LYS A 46 4.17 -7.35 -7.53
N GLN A 47 5.14 -7.66 -6.70
CA GLN A 47 5.45 -9.05 -6.31
C GLN A 47 4.73 -9.52 -5.06
N ILE A 48 4.05 -8.61 -4.34
CA ILE A 48 3.39 -8.97 -3.08
C ILE A 48 1.91 -9.25 -3.35
N PRO A 49 1.38 -10.41 -2.89
CA PRO A 49 -0.04 -10.69 -3.04
C PRO A 49 -0.91 -9.61 -2.42
N LEU A 50 -2.01 -9.28 -3.09
CA LEU A 50 -2.91 -8.21 -2.67
C LEU A 50 -3.42 -8.38 -1.24
N GLU A 51 -3.55 -9.61 -0.78
CA GLU A 51 -4.06 -9.88 0.56
C GLU A 51 -3.19 -9.31 1.68
N HIS A 52 -1.96 -8.91 1.36
CA HIS A 52 -1.03 -8.36 2.33
C HIS A 52 -0.94 -6.83 2.28
N LEU A 53 -1.73 -6.18 1.45
CA LEU A 53 -1.62 -4.74 1.22
C LEU A 53 -2.80 -3.98 1.77
N VAL A 54 -2.53 -2.81 2.34
CA VAL A 54 -3.54 -1.80 2.61
C VAL A 54 -3.06 -0.51 1.97
N LEU A 55 -3.99 0.38 1.66
CA LEU A 55 -3.64 1.67 1.07
C LEU A 55 -3.74 2.75 2.12
N GLU A 56 -2.82 3.70 2.05
CA GLU A 56 -2.82 4.81 3.00
C GLU A 56 -2.29 6.07 2.36
N THR A 57 -2.64 7.20 2.95
CA THR A 57 -2.05 8.47 2.58
C THR A 57 -1.20 8.94 3.74
N ASP A 58 -0.07 9.55 3.43
CA ASP A 58 0.79 10.15 4.44
C ASP A 58 0.65 11.65 4.29
N SER A 59 -0.57 12.11 4.52
CA SER A 59 -0.94 13.51 4.38
C SER A 59 -0.32 14.36 5.48
N PRO A 60 0.26 15.52 5.18
CA PRO A 60 0.33 16.15 3.84
C PRO A 60 1.66 15.93 3.11
N TYR A 61 2.53 15.05 3.60
CA TYR A 61 3.94 15.06 3.23
C TYR A 61 4.30 14.28 1.97
N LEU A 62 3.66 13.15 1.70
CA LEU A 62 4.01 12.30 0.56
C LEU A 62 2.86 12.20 -0.43
N ALA A 63 2.63 13.27 -1.18
CA ALA A 63 1.61 13.24 -2.22
C ALA A 63 2.04 12.33 -3.36
N PRO A 64 1.12 11.53 -3.94
CA PRO A 64 1.46 10.69 -5.08
C PRO A 64 1.71 11.52 -6.34
N HIS A 65 2.46 10.95 -7.27
CA HIS A 65 2.62 11.56 -8.58
C HIS A 65 1.27 11.56 -9.32
N PRO A 66 0.86 12.64 -9.98
CA PRO A 66 1.59 13.86 -10.29
C PRO A 66 1.50 14.97 -9.24
N ASN A 67 0.94 14.70 -8.08
CA ASN A 67 0.68 15.71 -7.07
C ASN A 67 1.79 15.84 -6.03
N ARG A 68 2.94 15.21 -6.28
CA ARG A 68 4.06 15.25 -5.37
C ARG A 68 4.47 16.70 -5.11
N GLY A 69 4.68 17.03 -3.84
CA GLY A 69 5.02 18.38 -3.42
C GLY A 69 3.80 19.21 -3.05
N LYS A 70 2.61 18.68 -3.25
CA LYS A 70 1.36 19.31 -2.85
C LYS A 70 0.80 18.59 -1.64
N ARG A 71 -0.19 19.20 -1.00
CA ARG A 71 -0.84 18.58 0.13
C ARG A 71 -1.45 17.23 -0.28
N ASN A 72 -1.13 16.19 0.50
CA ASN A 72 -1.68 14.86 0.26
C ASN A 72 -3.06 14.78 0.92
N GLU A 73 -4.08 14.50 0.13
CA GLU A 73 -5.47 14.44 0.60
C GLU A 73 -6.05 13.08 0.23
N SER A 74 -7.21 12.76 0.85
CA SER A 74 -7.84 11.46 0.63
C SER A 74 -8.20 11.19 -0.85
N THR A 75 -8.44 12.24 -1.65
CA THR A 75 -8.67 12.06 -3.08
C THR A 75 -7.47 11.45 -3.79
N TYR A 76 -6.28 11.63 -3.25
CA TYR A 76 -5.07 11.06 -3.85
C TYR A 76 -5.00 9.56 -3.64
N LEU A 77 -5.78 9.04 -2.70
CA LEU A 77 -5.84 7.60 -2.48
C LEU A 77 -6.26 6.86 -3.76
N THR A 78 -7.10 7.50 -4.57
CA THR A 78 -7.50 6.92 -5.86
C THR A 78 -6.32 6.74 -6.80
N LEU A 79 -5.37 7.70 -6.80
CA LEU A 79 -4.17 7.60 -7.62
C LEU A 79 -3.28 6.46 -7.16
N ILE A 80 -3.15 6.29 -5.85
CA ILE A 80 -2.37 5.19 -5.29
C ILE A 80 -3.03 3.87 -5.64
N ALA A 81 -4.35 3.78 -5.47
CA ALA A 81 -5.10 2.56 -5.78
C ALA A 81 -4.97 2.21 -7.26
N GLN A 82 -5.04 3.20 -8.14
CA GLN A 82 -4.91 2.96 -9.57
C GLN A 82 -3.51 2.43 -9.91
N LYS A 83 -2.48 2.98 -9.27
CA LYS A 83 -1.11 2.50 -9.50
C LYS A 83 -0.99 1.03 -9.10
N VAL A 84 -1.52 0.66 -7.93
CA VAL A 84 -1.45 -0.72 -7.46
C VAL A 84 -2.28 -1.64 -8.37
N ALA A 85 -3.43 -1.16 -8.82
CA ALA A 85 -4.26 -1.93 -9.75
C ALA A 85 -3.50 -2.21 -11.06
N ASP A 86 -2.82 -1.20 -11.58
CA ASP A 86 -2.03 -1.35 -12.81
C ASP A 86 -0.89 -2.35 -12.61
N LEU A 87 -0.21 -2.28 -11.47
CA LEU A 87 0.90 -3.19 -11.18
C LEU A 87 0.44 -4.64 -11.10
N HIS A 88 -0.75 -4.88 -10.55
CA HIS A 88 -1.30 -6.23 -10.40
C HIS A 88 -2.22 -6.65 -11.54
N GLU A 89 -2.42 -5.76 -12.53
CA GLU A 89 -3.28 -6.03 -13.68
C GLU A 89 -4.69 -6.45 -13.28
N VAL A 90 -5.24 -5.72 -12.31
CA VAL A 90 -6.61 -5.93 -11.82
C VAL A 90 -7.37 -4.61 -11.89
N SER A 91 -8.68 -4.67 -11.66
CA SER A 91 -9.51 -3.47 -11.69
C SER A 91 -9.32 -2.63 -10.43
N LEU A 92 -9.64 -1.34 -10.55
CA LEU A 92 -9.64 -0.44 -9.40
C LEU A 92 -10.63 -0.92 -8.34
N GLU A 93 -11.79 -1.45 -8.77
CA GLU A 93 -12.79 -1.98 -7.86
C GLU A 93 -12.23 -3.15 -7.04
N GLU A 94 -11.49 -4.04 -7.69
CA GLU A 94 -10.89 -5.17 -6.98
C GLU A 94 -9.89 -4.69 -5.93
N ILE A 95 -9.05 -3.70 -6.28
CA ILE A 95 -8.11 -3.13 -5.32
C ILE A 95 -8.86 -2.54 -4.13
N ALA A 96 -9.91 -1.77 -4.39
CA ALA A 96 -10.68 -1.16 -3.30
C ALA A 96 -11.27 -2.21 -2.38
N ASN A 97 -11.84 -3.27 -2.94
CA ASN A 97 -12.46 -4.33 -2.15
C ASN A 97 -11.45 -5.10 -1.32
N VAL A 98 -10.34 -5.52 -1.92
CA VAL A 98 -9.34 -6.33 -1.24
C VAL A 98 -8.65 -5.53 -0.14
N THR A 99 -8.21 -4.32 -0.44
CA THR A 99 -7.47 -3.53 0.56
C THR A 99 -8.37 -3.06 1.69
N THR A 100 -9.65 -2.80 1.42
CA THR A 100 -10.61 -2.48 2.47
C THR A 100 -10.83 -3.68 3.38
N SER A 101 -10.97 -4.87 2.79
CA SER A 101 -11.11 -6.10 3.55
C SER A 101 -9.87 -6.34 4.42
N ASN A 102 -8.68 -6.10 3.88
CA ASN A 102 -7.44 -6.25 4.62
C ASN A 102 -7.37 -5.30 5.81
N SER A 103 -7.81 -4.05 5.64
CA SER A 103 -7.84 -3.08 6.74
C SER A 103 -8.78 -3.54 7.85
N LYS A 104 -9.95 -4.04 7.48
CA LYS A 104 -10.92 -4.54 8.47
C LYS A 104 -10.34 -5.72 9.24
N GLU A 105 -9.64 -6.61 8.56
CA GLU A 105 -9.00 -7.76 9.20
C GLU A 105 -8.01 -7.32 10.27
N VAL A 106 -7.16 -6.33 9.95
CA VAL A 106 -6.15 -5.85 10.89
C VAL A 106 -6.79 -5.18 12.10
N PHE A 107 -7.83 -4.39 11.88
CA PHE A 107 -8.46 -3.64 12.96
C PHE A 107 -9.58 -4.40 13.66
N GLY A 108 -9.92 -5.58 13.18
CA GLY A 108 -10.93 -6.42 13.83
C GLY A 108 -12.36 -5.93 13.63
N ILE A 109 -12.61 -5.24 12.57
CA ILE A 109 -13.95 -4.68 12.32
C ILE A 109 -14.60 -5.26 11.09
#